data_98c1d7b061321e7edaccaa505ef9171c
#
_entry.id   98c1d7b061321e7edaccaa505ef9171c
#
_cell.length_a   1.000
_cell.length_b   1.000
_cell.length_c   1.000
_cell.angle_alpha   90.00
_cell.angle_beta   90.00
_cell.angle_gamma   90.00
#
_symmetry.space_group_name_H-M   'P 1'
#
loop_
_entity.id
_entity.type
_entity.pdbx_description
1 polymer ?
#
loop_
_entity_poly.entity_id
_entity_poly.type
_entity_poly.pdbx_seq_one_letter_code
_entity_poly.pdbx_strand_id
1 'polypeptide(L)'
;GYHAIGIAKKTGIQNFVLYEIDKKGQEILKENILKNELKKNIKIENEANLNSIYELNKKLDFSKTLFLIDIEGSELELFNNEILGLLKNSFLIIENHRFLLSKTKQIKYQELVNKFDDSFNVELVSNTGRNISQINELSNLSENELMMISSESRPKMMEWFVLTPKTII
;
A
#
# COMPACT_ATOMS: atom_id res chain seq x y z
N GLY A 1 -3.35 -1.63 -9.11
CA GLY A 1 -2.48 -2.81 -9.15
C GLY A 1 -1.00 -2.55 -9.38
N TYR A 2 -0.59 -1.29 -9.49
CA TYR A 2 0.81 -0.92 -9.81
C TYR A 2 1.83 -1.54 -8.83
N HIS A 3 1.63 -1.34 -7.53
CA HIS A 3 2.52 -1.88 -6.49
C HIS A 3 2.53 -3.40 -6.47
N ALA A 4 1.36 -4.04 -6.54
CA ALA A 4 1.25 -5.48 -6.52
C ALA A 4 1.98 -6.14 -7.70
N ILE A 5 1.83 -5.60 -8.92
CA ILE A 5 2.52 -6.07 -10.11
C ILE A 5 4.03 -5.87 -9.98
N GLY A 6 4.46 -4.69 -9.49
CA GLY A 6 5.88 -4.41 -9.26
C GLY A 6 6.51 -5.39 -8.27
N ILE A 7 5.85 -5.66 -7.14
CA ILE A 7 6.30 -6.64 -6.15
C ILE A 7 6.32 -8.06 -6.76
N ALA A 8 5.25 -8.47 -7.46
CA ALA A 8 5.17 -9.78 -8.08
C ALA A 8 6.30 -10.05 -9.08
N LYS A 9 6.74 -9.01 -9.81
CA LYS A 9 7.85 -9.11 -10.78
C LYS A 9 9.23 -9.14 -10.11
N LYS A 10 9.38 -8.42 -9.00
CA LYS A 10 10.69 -8.21 -8.37
C LYS A 10 10.99 -9.15 -7.20
N THR A 11 9.99 -9.87 -6.69
CA THR A 11 10.15 -10.72 -5.51
C THR A 11 9.82 -12.18 -5.79
N GLY A 12 10.25 -13.06 -4.88
CA GLY A 12 9.88 -14.49 -4.89
C GLY A 12 8.47 -14.77 -4.37
N ILE A 13 7.70 -13.78 -3.94
CA ILE A 13 6.34 -13.95 -3.42
C ILE A 13 5.45 -14.58 -4.49
N GLN A 14 4.70 -15.62 -4.12
CA GLN A 14 3.86 -16.39 -5.05
C GLN A 14 2.36 -16.12 -4.88
N ASN A 15 1.92 -15.76 -3.68
CA ASN A 15 0.51 -15.62 -3.35
C ASN A 15 0.16 -14.16 -3.10
N PHE A 16 -0.87 -13.69 -3.78
CA PHE A 16 -1.36 -12.32 -3.67
C PHE A 16 -2.88 -12.32 -3.48
N VAL A 17 -3.36 -11.51 -2.53
CA VAL A 17 -4.78 -11.15 -2.41
C VAL A 17 -4.87 -9.65 -2.58
N LEU A 18 -5.57 -9.22 -3.61
CA LEU A 18 -5.69 -7.83 -4.01
C LEU A 18 -7.11 -7.37 -3.76
N TYR A 19 -7.27 -6.27 -3.04
CA TYR A 19 -8.56 -5.65 -2.78
C TYR A 19 -8.72 -4.42 -3.68
N GLU A 20 -9.82 -4.39 -4.44
CA GLU A 20 -10.20 -3.25 -5.29
C GLU A 20 -11.72 -3.13 -5.29
N ILE A 21 -12.23 -2.01 -4.79
CA ILE A 21 -13.67 -1.79 -4.63
C ILE A 21 -14.35 -1.41 -5.95
N ASP A 22 -13.63 -0.69 -6.83
CA ASP A 22 -14.15 -0.27 -8.12
C ASP A 22 -14.12 -1.41 -9.14
N LYS A 23 -15.27 -1.74 -9.72
CA LYS A 23 -15.38 -2.82 -10.72
C LYS A 23 -14.54 -2.57 -11.96
N LYS A 24 -14.45 -1.32 -12.42
CA LYS A 24 -13.60 -0.95 -13.56
C LYS A 24 -12.14 -1.08 -13.19
N GLY A 25 -11.77 -0.69 -11.96
CA GLY A 25 -10.44 -0.92 -11.39
C GLY A 25 -10.06 -2.39 -11.37
N GLN A 26 -10.99 -3.27 -10.98
CA GLN A 26 -10.79 -4.74 -11.01
C GLN A 26 -10.56 -5.27 -12.43
N GLU A 27 -11.29 -4.76 -13.43
CA GLU A 27 -11.10 -5.15 -14.84
C GLU A 27 -9.71 -4.72 -15.34
N ILE A 28 -9.33 -3.47 -15.11
CA ILE A 28 -8.00 -2.94 -15.45
C ILE A 28 -6.90 -3.74 -14.76
N LEU A 29 -7.10 -4.10 -13.49
CA LEU A 29 -6.16 -4.91 -12.73
C LEU A 29 -5.97 -6.30 -13.36
N LYS A 30 -7.04 -6.98 -13.74
CA LYS A 30 -7.00 -8.28 -14.46
C LYS A 30 -6.24 -8.16 -15.77
N GLU A 31 -6.55 -7.13 -16.59
CA GLU A 31 -5.84 -6.89 -17.84
C GLU A 31 -4.33 -6.67 -17.61
N ASN A 32 -3.98 -5.87 -16.62
CA ASN A 32 -2.57 -5.59 -16.31
C ASN A 32 -1.83 -6.82 -15.81
N ILE A 33 -2.47 -7.70 -15.03
CA ILE A 33 -1.89 -8.98 -14.62
C ILE A 33 -1.59 -9.84 -15.86
N LEU A 34 -2.54 -9.93 -16.80
CA LEU A 34 -2.36 -10.70 -18.05
C LEU A 34 -1.25 -10.09 -18.93
N LYS A 35 -1.28 -8.77 -19.17
CA LYS A 35 -0.26 -8.06 -19.97
C LYS A 35 1.16 -8.20 -19.39
N ASN A 36 1.29 -8.39 -18.09
CA ASN A 36 2.58 -8.59 -17.43
C ASN A 36 2.97 -10.06 -17.29
N GLU A 37 2.17 -10.98 -17.82
CA GLU A 37 2.43 -12.44 -17.83
C GLU A 37 2.75 -13.00 -16.44
N LEU A 38 2.07 -12.49 -15.41
CA LEU A 38 2.36 -12.88 -14.03
C LEU A 38 1.90 -14.32 -13.76
N LYS A 39 2.86 -15.22 -13.62
CA LYS A 39 2.65 -16.63 -13.24
C LYS A 39 2.61 -16.77 -11.70
N LYS A 40 1.68 -16.05 -11.05
CA LYS A 40 1.51 -16.03 -9.61
C LYS A 40 0.09 -16.42 -9.22
N ASN A 41 -0.08 -16.87 -8.00
CA ASN A 41 -1.41 -17.14 -7.45
C ASN A 41 -2.04 -15.83 -6.97
N ILE A 42 -2.83 -15.18 -7.83
CA ILE A 42 -3.41 -13.86 -7.57
C ILE A 42 -4.92 -14.00 -7.45
N LYS A 43 -5.45 -13.57 -6.29
CA LYS A 43 -6.88 -13.46 -6.04
C LYS A 43 -7.26 -12.00 -5.97
N ILE A 44 -8.32 -11.60 -6.67
CA ILE A 44 -8.88 -10.25 -6.61
C ILE A 44 -10.18 -10.33 -5.82
N GLU A 45 -10.25 -9.54 -4.75
CA GLU A 45 -11.39 -9.39 -3.88
C GLU A 45 -11.98 -7.98 -4.01
N ASN A 46 -13.15 -7.77 -3.46
CA ASN A 46 -13.87 -6.50 -3.56
C ASN A 46 -13.33 -5.50 -2.53
N GLU A 47 -13.86 -5.49 -1.31
CA GLU A 47 -13.57 -4.51 -0.28
C GLU A 47 -12.75 -5.11 0.86
N ALA A 48 -11.72 -4.37 1.29
CA ALA A 48 -11.01 -4.67 2.53
C ALA A 48 -11.78 -4.07 3.71
N ASN A 49 -12.43 -4.92 4.51
CA ASN A 49 -13.14 -4.56 5.73
C ASN A 49 -12.90 -5.60 6.82
N LEU A 50 -13.44 -5.38 8.02
CA LEU A 50 -13.24 -6.29 9.15
C LEU A 50 -13.57 -7.75 8.82
N ASN A 51 -14.71 -7.99 8.16
CA ASN A 51 -15.12 -9.35 7.82
C ASN A 51 -14.16 -10.01 6.82
N SER A 52 -13.77 -9.29 5.76
CA SER A 52 -12.84 -9.83 4.74
C SER A 52 -11.46 -10.11 5.32
N ILE A 53 -10.95 -9.25 6.21
CA ILE A 53 -9.67 -9.44 6.90
C ILE A 53 -9.77 -10.62 7.90
N TYR A 54 -10.89 -10.75 8.61
CA TYR A 54 -11.12 -11.88 9.50
C TYR A 54 -11.15 -13.23 8.74
N GLU A 55 -11.87 -13.28 7.63
CA GLU A 55 -11.90 -14.48 6.77
C GLU A 55 -10.53 -14.78 6.12
N LEU A 56 -9.75 -13.76 5.84
CA LEU A 56 -8.39 -13.91 5.35
C LEU A 56 -7.48 -14.50 6.42
N ASN A 57 -7.60 -14.04 7.68
CA ASN A 57 -6.82 -14.53 8.82
C ASN A 57 -7.06 -16.03 9.14
N LYS A 58 -8.24 -16.56 8.78
CA LYS A 58 -8.51 -18.01 8.91
C LYS A 58 -7.73 -18.84 7.89
N LYS A 59 -7.28 -18.24 6.79
CA LYS A 59 -6.69 -18.92 5.63
C LYS A 59 -5.18 -18.69 5.50
N LEU A 60 -4.68 -17.60 6.04
CA LEU A 60 -3.29 -17.19 5.93
C LEU A 60 -2.66 -16.98 7.30
N ASP A 61 -1.40 -17.33 7.39
CA ASP A 61 -0.56 -17.00 8.55
C ASP A 61 -0.13 -15.53 8.43
N PHE A 62 -0.75 -14.67 9.23
CA PHE A 62 -0.50 -13.24 9.20
C PHE A 62 0.92 -12.88 9.65
N SER A 63 1.58 -13.74 10.44
CA SER A 63 2.99 -13.52 10.80
C SER A 63 3.97 -13.64 9.61
N LYS A 64 3.51 -14.22 8.50
CA LYS A 64 4.24 -14.36 7.24
C LYS A 64 3.63 -13.55 6.11
N THR A 65 2.79 -12.57 6.44
CA THR A 65 2.03 -11.78 5.47
C THR A 65 2.49 -10.31 5.52
N LEU A 66 2.71 -9.75 4.33
CA LEU A 66 2.90 -8.32 4.13
C LEU A 66 1.58 -7.71 3.64
N PHE A 67 1.09 -6.71 4.34
CA PHE A 67 -0.02 -5.86 3.91
C PHE A 67 0.53 -4.56 3.34
N LEU A 68 0.25 -4.30 2.07
CA LEU A 68 0.51 -3.02 1.44
C LEU A 68 -0.82 -2.29 1.28
N ILE A 69 -0.92 -1.11 1.88
CA ILE A 69 -2.17 -0.35 2.04
C ILE A 69 -1.96 1.03 1.41
N ASP A 70 -2.70 1.26 0.34
CA ASP A 70 -2.73 2.49 -0.45
C ASP A 70 -4.20 2.71 -0.85
N ILE A 71 -4.96 3.42 0.00
CA ILE A 71 -6.43 3.55 -0.06
C ILE A 71 -6.91 5.00 -0.04
N GLU A 72 -6.02 5.92 -0.45
CA GLU A 72 -6.35 7.31 -0.76
C GLU A 72 -7.11 8.06 0.35
N GLY A 73 -6.71 7.84 1.62
CA GLY A 73 -7.22 8.55 2.79
C GLY A 73 -8.34 7.84 3.56
N SER A 74 -8.69 6.59 3.18
CA SER A 74 -9.67 5.76 3.90
C SER A 74 -9.06 4.94 5.05
N GLU A 75 -7.82 5.24 5.46
CA GLU A 75 -7.14 4.51 6.53
C GLU A 75 -7.88 4.63 7.88
N LEU A 76 -8.53 5.77 8.13
CA LEU A 76 -9.33 5.98 9.35
C LEU A 76 -10.57 5.10 9.41
N GLU A 77 -11.15 4.78 8.27
CA GLU A 77 -12.31 3.90 8.14
C GLU A 77 -11.90 2.42 8.23
N LEU A 78 -10.71 2.08 7.68
CA LEU A 78 -10.19 0.71 7.71
C LEU A 78 -9.68 0.34 9.09
N PHE A 79 -8.81 1.14 9.68
CA PHE A 79 -8.12 0.78 10.92
C PHE A 79 -8.96 1.07 12.16
N ASN A 80 -9.60 0.06 12.69
CA ASN A 80 -10.17 0.04 14.04
C ASN A 80 -9.35 -0.87 14.97
N ASN A 81 -9.67 -0.90 16.25
CA ASN A 81 -8.93 -1.70 17.23
C ASN A 81 -8.99 -3.22 16.92
N GLU A 82 -10.06 -3.71 16.31
CA GLU A 82 -10.22 -5.12 15.97
C GLU A 82 -9.29 -5.50 14.80
N ILE A 83 -9.26 -4.69 13.74
CA ILE A 83 -8.34 -4.90 12.60
C ILE A 83 -6.89 -4.79 13.07
N LEU A 84 -6.55 -3.78 13.87
CA LEU A 84 -5.20 -3.66 14.44
C LEU A 84 -4.81 -4.88 15.27
N GLY A 85 -5.75 -5.41 16.06
CA GLY A 85 -5.56 -6.65 16.81
C GLY A 85 -5.30 -7.87 15.93
N LEU A 86 -5.99 -7.98 14.78
CA LEU A 86 -5.76 -9.07 13.82
C LEU A 86 -4.39 -8.94 13.13
N LEU A 87 -3.98 -7.71 12.80
CA LEU A 87 -2.77 -7.44 12.03
C LEU A 87 -1.50 -7.34 12.87
N LYS A 88 -1.57 -7.35 14.20
CA LYS A 88 -0.45 -7.04 15.10
C LYS A 88 0.83 -7.86 14.91
N ASN A 89 0.73 -9.02 14.28
CA ASN A 89 1.87 -9.90 13.99
C ASN A 89 2.31 -9.83 12.50
N SER A 90 1.68 -8.96 11.71
CA SER A 90 1.94 -8.83 10.28
C SER A 90 2.96 -7.73 10.00
N PHE A 91 3.52 -7.73 8.80
CA PHE A 91 4.27 -6.60 8.26
C PHE A 91 3.31 -5.70 7.49
N LEU A 92 3.35 -4.37 7.72
CA LEU A 92 2.51 -3.42 7.01
C LEU A 92 3.36 -2.34 6.34
N ILE A 93 2.96 -1.95 5.13
CA ILE A 93 3.45 -0.75 4.45
C ILE A 93 2.22 0.08 4.10
N ILE A 94 2.12 1.29 4.63
CA ILE A 94 0.93 2.14 4.52
C ILE A 94 1.33 3.48 3.91
N GLU A 95 0.72 3.86 2.78
CA GLU A 95 0.93 5.19 2.22
C GLU A 95 0.28 6.27 3.09
N ASN A 96 1.02 7.35 3.37
CA ASN A 96 0.56 8.41 4.27
C ASN A 96 -0.28 9.44 3.51
N HIS A 97 -1.59 9.27 3.51
CA HIS A 97 -2.55 10.19 2.88
C HIS A 97 -3.08 11.29 3.81
N ARG A 98 -2.42 11.54 4.94
CA ARG A 98 -2.85 12.59 5.90
C ARG A 98 -3.13 13.93 5.24
N PHE A 99 -2.40 14.27 4.18
CA PHE A 99 -2.55 15.54 3.47
C PHE A 99 -3.88 15.69 2.70
N LEU A 100 -4.56 14.59 2.38
CA LEU A 100 -5.88 14.59 1.74
C LEU A 100 -7.02 14.86 2.75
N LEU A 101 -6.74 14.76 4.04
CA LEU A 101 -7.73 14.83 5.09
C LEU A 101 -7.99 16.27 5.54
N SER A 102 -9.23 16.56 5.97
CA SER A 102 -9.55 17.80 6.67
C SER A 102 -8.76 17.91 7.98
N LYS A 103 -8.58 19.15 8.50
CA LYS A 103 -7.83 19.39 9.75
C LYS A 103 -8.31 18.51 10.92
N THR A 104 -9.63 18.35 11.08
CA THR A 104 -10.20 17.50 12.13
C THR A 104 -9.85 16.01 11.93
N LYS A 105 -9.92 15.50 10.69
CA LYS A 105 -9.52 14.14 10.37
C LYS A 105 -8.01 13.93 10.52
N GLN A 106 -7.18 14.94 10.27
CA GLN A 106 -5.72 14.86 10.48
C GLN A 106 -5.35 14.61 11.95
N ILE A 107 -6.12 15.15 12.90
CA ILE A 107 -5.93 14.89 14.34
C ILE A 107 -6.22 13.41 14.62
N LYS A 108 -7.36 12.88 14.16
CA LYS A 108 -7.71 11.47 14.31
C LYS A 108 -6.72 10.54 13.63
N TYR A 109 -6.17 10.96 12.49
CA TYR A 109 -5.13 10.21 11.79
C TYR A 109 -3.84 10.13 12.63
N GLN A 110 -3.46 11.22 13.30
CA GLN A 110 -2.32 11.20 14.22
C GLN A 110 -2.57 10.27 15.43
N GLU A 111 -3.79 10.25 15.96
CA GLU A 111 -4.17 9.30 17.01
C GLU A 111 -4.07 7.85 16.53
N LEU A 112 -4.46 7.58 15.27
CA LEU A 112 -4.29 6.26 14.66
C LEU A 112 -2.81 5.89 14.54
N VAL A 113 -1.97 6.80 14.04
CA VAL A 113 -0.53 6.56 13.91
C VAL A 113 0.10 6.25 15.28
N ASN A 114 -0.30 6.98 16.32
CA ASN A 114 0.19 6.72 17.68
C ASN A 114 -0.20 5.31 18.19
N LYS A 115 -1.37 4.79 17.78
CA LYS A 115 -1.79 3.41 18.14
C LYS A 115 -0.94 2.34 17.46
N PHE A 116 -0.31 2.63 16.33
CA PHE A 116 0.61 1.68 15.71
C PHE A 116 1.78 1.36 16.63
N ASP A 117 2.25 2.33 17.42
CA ASP A 117 3.33 2.13 18.39
C ASP A 117 3.00 1.13 19.49
N ASP A 118 1.74 0.80 19.73
CA ASP A 118 1.36 -0.21 20.72
C ASP A 118 1.82 -1.63 20.32
N SER A 119 1.80 -1.93 19.01
CA SER A 119 2.06 -3.28 18.49
C SER A 119 3.23 -3.36 17.52
N PHE A 120 3.66 -2.24 16.95
CA PHE A 120 4.66 -2.21 15.89
C PHE A 120 5.84 -1.30 16.23
N ASN A 121 7.00 -1.61 15.66
CA ASN A 121 8.05 -0.63 15.46
C ASN A 121 7.68 0.14 14.17
N VAL A 122 7.54 1.44 14.27
CA VAL A 122 7.07 2.32 13.20
C VAL A 122 8.25 3.08 12.62
N GLU A 123 8.46 2.95 11.32
CA GLU A 123 9.43 3.74 10.57
C GLU A 123 8.68 4.59 9.52
N LEU A 124 8.99 5.88 9.44
CA LEU A 124 8.50 6.77 8.39
C LEU A 124 9.55 6.89 7.30
N VAL A 125 9.22 6.39 6.11
CA VAL A 125 10.07 6.44 4.93
C VAL A 125 9.54 7.49 3.97
N SER A 126 10.35 8.50 3.69
CA SER A 126 10.04 9.52 2.68
C SER A 126 10.56 9.08 1.31
N ASN A 127 9.79 9.36 0.28
CA ASN A 127 10.23 9.12 -1.09
C ASN A 127 11.42 10.06 -1.41
N THR A 128 12.57 9.48 -1.69
CA THR A 128 13.70 10.19 -2.26
C THR A 128 13.48 10.24 -3.77
N GLY A 129 13.29 11.40 -4.35
CA GLY A 129 12.93 11.60 -5.76
C GLY A 129 13.39 10.52 -6.74
N ARG A 130 12.59 10.25 -7.75
CA ARG A 130 12.89 9.23 -8.77
C ARG A 130 14.02 9.73 -9.66
N ASN A 131 15.08 8.95 -9.80
CA ASN A 131 16.13 9.24 -10.78
C ASN A 131 15.68 8.78 -12.18
N ILE A 132 14.82 9.58 -12.80
CA ILE A 132 14.28 9.30 -14.14
C ILE A 132 15.23 9.73 -15.27
N SER A 133 16.31 10.45 -14.97
CA SER A 133 17.33 10.87 -15.95
C SER A 133 18.08 9.69 -16.57
N GLN A 134 18.02 8.52 -15.97
CA GLN A 134 18.63 7.28 -16.47
C GLN A 134 17.73 6.51 -17.45
N ILE A 135 16.50 6.97 -17.69
CA ILE A 135 15.57 6.32 -18.63
C ILE A 135 15.82 6.89 -20.02
N ASN A 136 16.42 6.10 -20.90
CA ASN A 136 16.82 6.52 -22.24
C ASN A 136 15.64 7.08 -23.07
N GLU A 137 14.44 6.51 -22.91
CA GLU A 137 13.22 6.92 -23.59
C GLU A 137 12.77 8.34 -23.21
N LEU A 138 13.25 8.86 -22.07
CA LEU A 138 12.92 10.19 -21.55
C LEU A 138 14.02 11.23 -21.82
N SER A 139 15.10 10.86 -22.50
CA SER A 139 16.28 11.72 -22.75
C SER A 139 15.99 12.99 -23.54
N ASN A 140 14.89 13.03 -24.30
CA ASN A 140 14.48 14.18 -25.10
C ASN A 140 13.55 15.16 -24.36
N LEU A 141 13.19 14.86 -23.10
CA LEU A 141 12.32 15.69 -22.28
C LEU A 141 13.12 16.78 -21.56
N SER A 142 12.52 17.95 -21.43
CA SER A 142 13.05 19.04 -20.60
C SER A 142 13.00 18.68 -19.10
N GLU A 143 13.79 19.36 -18.28
CA GLU A 143 13.79 19.18 -16.82
C GLU A 143 12.39 19.36 -16.20
N ASN A 144 11.59 20.33 -16.71
CA ASN A 144 10.23 20.55 -16.24
C ASN A 144 9.31 19.36 -16.56
N GLU A 145 9.41 18.78 -17.75
CA GLU A 145 8.63 17.60 -18.13
C GLU A 145 9.05 16.39 -17.31
N LEU A 146 10.34 16.19 -17.09
CA LEU A 146 10.87 15.15 -16.22
C LEU A 146 10.35 15.31 -14.78
N MET A 147 10.34 16.53 -14.24
CA MET A 147 9.82 16.83 -12.92
C MET A 147 8.31 16.52 -12.83
N MET A 148 7.52 16.89 -13.83
CA MET A 148 6.08 16.60 -13.88
C MET A 148 5.82 15.09 -13.90
N ILE A 149 6.55 14.34 -14.72
CA ILE A 149 6.42 12.87 -14.80
C ILE A 149 6.82 12.22 -13.49
N SER A 150 7.92 12.66 -12.86
CA SER A 150 8.41 12.06 -11.61
C SER A 150 7.53 12.36 -10.41
N SER A 151 6.87 13.52 -10.39
CA SER A 151 6.00 13.94 -9.29
C SER A 151 4.63 13.27 -9.30
N GLU A 152 4.23 12.65 -10.41
CA GLU A 152 2.88 12.10 -10.59
C GLU A 152 1.77 13.14 -10.31
N SER A 153 2.08 14.43 -10.52
CA SER A 153 1.20 15.55 -10.18
C SER A 153 0.80 15.62 -8.69
N ARG A 154 1.57 14.99 -7.81
CA ARG A 154 1.30 15.00 -6.35
C ARG A 154 1.76 16.32 -5.74
N PRO A 155 1.01 16.88 -4.77
CA PRO A 155 1.31 18.19 -4.19
C PRO A 155 2.54 18.17 -3.26
N LYS A 156 3.03 17.01 -2.86
CA LYS A 156 4.20 16.83 -2.01
C LYS A 156 4.85 15.45 -2.20
N MET A 157 6.07 15.32 -1.68
CA MET A 157 6.73 14.01 -1.57
C MET A 157 5.88 13.07 -0.72
N MET A 158 5.68 11.86 -1.23
CA MET A 158 4.92 10.83 -0.52
C MET A 158 5.76 10.20 0.57
N GLU A 159 5.09 9.85 1.65
CA GLU A 159 5.66 9.18 2.81
C GLU A 159 4.95 7.84 3.00
N TRP A 160 5.67 6.88 3.55
CA TRP A 160 5.16 5.55 3.84
C TRP A 160 5.48 5.18 5.28
N PHE A 161 4.52 4.67 6.01
CA PHE A 161 4.78 3.98 7.27
C PHE A 161 5.16 2.54 6.99
N VAL A 162 6.32 2.12 7.50
CA VAL A 162 6.75 0.73 7.51
C VAL A 162 6.61 0.23 8.94
N LEU A 163 5.72 -0.73 9.15
CA LEU A 163 5.41 -1.27 10.46
C LEU A 163 5.90 -2.71 10.53
N THR A 164 6.79 -2.98 11.49
CA THR A 164 7.26 -4.32 11.80
C THR A 164 6.74 -4.75 13.18
N PRO A 165 6.24 -5.99 13.35
CA PRO A 165 5.72 -6.42 14.65
C PRO A 165 6.79 -6.31 15.74
N LYS A 166 6.40 -5.84 16.93
CA LYS A 166 7.33 -5.78 18.09
C LYS A 166 7.70 -7.15 18.61
N THR A 167 6.81 -8.11 18.47
CA THR A 167 7.05 -9.50 18.86
C THR A 167 7.03 -10.36 17.60
N ILE A 168 8.21 -10.78 17.14
CA ILE A 168 8.32 -11.83 16.12
C ILE A 168 8.31 -13.14 16.89
N ILE A 169 7.17 -13.83 16.87
CA ILE A 169 7.02 -15.17 17.46
C ILE A 169 7.43 -16.21 16.43
#